data_ce81670f9746f4833cad890cc3cbd617
#
_entry.id   ce81670f9746f4833cad890cc3cbd617
#
_cell.length_a   1.000
_cell.length_b   1.000
_cell.length_c   1.000
_cell.angle_alpha   90.00
_cell.angle_beta   90.00
_cell.angle_gamma   90.00
#
_symmetry.space_group_name_H-M   'P 1'
#
loop_
_entity.id
_entity.type
_entity.pdbx_description
1 polymer ?
#
loop_
_entity_poly.entity_id
_entity_poly.type
_entity_poly.pdbx_seq_one_letter_code
_entity_poly.pdbx_strand_id
1 'polypeptide(L)'
;MAYTTVKERQLQERREFREYIKLSDDRVLDTKKAGIDLLGDDEILVQLEDTKHYWISNYGRLTNNMRKDKSFFFHKMDSGNPKRGVHWTIVTYDIDGSPIHDETSPEILVAEYFLMNPKRHKRIWHIDENMNNNYYKNLIYVSNKEYELLRKHVITVAELGREQEYYDYNTVKGNPAYSIWNGIYGRCYGGSSYIVNPCYDGSYMCDEWKNDRDKFAEWYSTNYYECDGERMAVDKDLLCRGNKEYASDKCCLLPETINSALASATKRRNFHKSKNEKTYPIGVAYNSTKDKYYARITPFGHDKQVILHYWNTAEEAFQEYKLFKESEIRIPAVRYKDKIPDYIFEALVKYEVRPYSPHEG
;
A
#
# COMPACT_ATOMS: atom_id res chain seq x y z
N MET A 1 18.47 16.43 -23.40
CA MET A 1 17.57 15.67 -22.50
C MET A 1 16.15 15.87 -23.01
N ALA A 2 15.53 14.84 -23.54
CA ALA A 2 14.16 14.91 -24.04
C ALA A 2 13.22 15.13 -22.85
N TYR A 3 12.35 16.12 -22.95
CA TYR A 3 11.27 16.32 -21.99
C TYR A 3 10.31 15.13 -22.10
N THR A 4 10.41 14.18 -21.19
CA THR A 4 9.38 13.18 -21.00
C THR A 4 8.11 13.90 -20.58
N THR A 5 7.00 13.63 -21.26
CA THR A 5 5.70 14.20 -20.87
C THR A 5 5.37 13.77 -19.44
N VAL A 6 4.60 14.59 -18.71
CA VAL A 6 4.16 14.24 -17.34
C VAL A 6 3.53 12.85 -17.29
N LYS A 7 2.82 12.47 -18.37
CA LYS A 7 2.19 11.15 -18.52
C LYS A 7 3.22 10.02 -18.68
N GLU A 8 4.32 10.23 -19.38
CA GLU A 8 5.40 9.24 -19.53
C GLU A 8 6.19 9.07 -18.23
N ARG A 9 6.43 10.17 -17.52
CA ARG A 9 7.05 10.13 -16.19
C ARG A 9 6.18 9.39 -15.17
N GLN A 10 4.88 9.67 -15.13
CA GLN A 10 3.93 8.95 -14.27
C GLN A 10 3.82 7.47 -14.63
N LEU A 11 3.89 7.10 -15.92
CA LEU A 11 3.94 5.71 -16.37
C LEU A 11 5.24 5.02 -15.99
N GLN A 12 6.36 5.73 -16.03
CA GLN A 12 7.67 5.23 -15.61
C GLN A 12 7.70 5.01 -14.08
N GLU A 13 7.27 6.00 -13.31
CA GLU A 13 7.15 5.93 -11.85
C GLU A 13 6.19 4.81 -11.43
N ARG A 14 5.08 4.61 -12.14
CA ARG A 14 4.16 3.48 -11.92
C ARG A 14 4.81 2.12 -12.23
N ARG A 15 5.64 2.02 -13.26
CA ARG A 15 6.34 0.77 -13.61
C ARG A 15 7.40 0.41 -12.56
N GLU A 16 8.15 1.39 -12.09
CA GLU A 16 9.14 1.20 -11.02
C GLU A 16 8.44 0.83 -9.70
N PHE A 17 7.33 1.49 -9.37
CA PHE A 17 6.50 1.16 -8.23
C PHE A 17 5.91 -0.26 -8.31
N ARG A 18 5.53 -0.74 -9.49
CA ARG A 18 5.02 -2.09 -9.73
C ARG A 18 6.01 -3.19 -9.33
N GLU A 19 7.30 -3.01 -9.61
CA GLU A 19 8.32 -4.00 -9.24
C GLU A 19 8.46 -4.16 -7.72
N TYR A 20 8.27 -3.10 -6.96
CA TYR A 20 8.36 -3.11 -5.50
C TYR A 20 7.09 -3.58 -4.79
N ILE A 21 5.92 -3.27 -5.32
CA ILE A 21 4.63 -3.68 -4.74
C ILE A 21 4.36 -5.19 -4.93
N LYS A 22 4.90 -5.81 -5.95
CA LYS A 22 4.71 -7.25 -6.24
C LYS A 22 5.01 -8.17 -5.06
N LEU A 23 5.87 -7.76 -4.17
CA LEU A 23 6.36 -8.56 -3.05
C LEU A 23 5.74 -8.21 -1.69
N SER A 24 4.61 -7.50 -1.63
CA SER A 24 4.00 -7.20 -0.34
C SER A 24 3.07 -8.31 0.14
N ASP A 25 3.18 -8.70 1.41
CA ASP A 25 2.36 -9.73 2.05
C ASP A 25 0.86 -9.46 1.95
N ASP A 26 0.47 -8.18 1.97
CA ASP A 26 -0.93 -7.74 1.88
C ASP A 26 -1.60 -8.16 0.56
N ARG A 27 -0.82 -8.57 -0.43
CA ARG A 27 -1.30 -8.98 -1.76
C ARG A 27 -1.47 -10.47 -1.91
N VAL A 28 -0.86 -11.28 -1.05
CA VAL A 28 -1.04 -12.72 -1.07
C VAL A 28 -2.37 -13.07 -0.41
N LEU A 29 -3.26 -13.68 -1.17
CA LEU A 29 -4.58 -14.07 -0.69
C LEU A 29 -4.48 -15.16 0.37
N ASP A 30 -5.11 -14.97 1.51
CA ASP A 30 -5.35 -16.04 2.47
C ASP A 30 -6.41 -17.02 1.90
N THR A 31 -5.92 -18.04 1.23
CA THR A 31 -6.77 -19.03 0.51
C THR A 31 -7.62 -19.86 1.44
N LYS A 32 -7.15 -20.11 2.68
CA LYS A 32 -7.93 -20.84 3.71
C LYS A 32 -9.14 -20.00 4.13
N LYS A 33 -8.93 -18.72 4.42
CA LYS A 33 -10.00 -17.79 4.77
C LYS A 33 -10.95 -17.54 3.60
N ALA A 34 -10.42 -17.55 2.38
CA ALA A 34 -11.19 -17.37 1.15
C ALA A 34 -11.97 -18.63 0.73
N GLY A 35 -11.70 -19.79 1.35
CA GLY A 35 -12.33 -21.07 0.98
C GLY A 35 -11.90 -21.55 -0.42
N ILE A 36 -10.65 -21.33 -0.81
CA ILE A 36 -10.11 -21.69 -2.12
C ILE A 36 -9.25 -22.93 -2.00
N ASP A 37 -9.60 -23.96 -2.78
CA ASP A 37 -8.78 -25.16 -2.93
C ASP A 37 -7.59 -24.87 -3.85
N LEU A 38 -6.39 -25.25 -3.39
CA LEU A 38 -5.15 -25.09 -4.12
C LEU A 38 -4.95 -26.24 -5.11
N LEU A 39 -4.31 -25.95 -6.26
CA LEU A 39 -3.91 -26.96 -7.24
C LEU A 39 -2.61 -27.67 -6.85
N GLY A 40 -1.81 -27.06 -6.02
CA GLY A 40 -0.57 -27.61 -5.48
C GLY A 40 -0.18 -26.91 -4.18
N ASP A 41 0.70 -27.56 -3.40
CA ASP A 41 1.11 -27.06 -2.08
C ASP A 41 1.87 -25.72 -2.17
N ASP A 42 2.49 -25.43 -3.32
CA ASP A 42 3.22 -24.19 -3.60
C ASP A 42 2.35 -23.14 -4.33
N GLU A 43 1.04 -23.39 -4.48
CA GLU A 43 0.19 -22.40 -5.12
C GLU A 43 -0.06 -21.19 -4.23
N ILE A 44 0.20 -20.02 -4.78
CA ILE A 44 -0.09 -18.72 -4.17
C ILE A 44 -0.89 -17.87 -5.15
N LEU A 45 -1.82 -17.07 -4.61
CA LEU A 45 -2.60 -16.09 -5.37
C LEU A 45 -2.21 -14.68 -4.94
N VAL A 46 -1.79 -13.87 -5.90
CA VAL A 46 -1.33 -12.49 -5.67
C VAL A 46 -2.32 -11.51 -6.28
N GLN A 47 -2.68 -10.47 -5.52
CA GLN A 47 -3.60 -9.44 -5.98
C GLN A 47 -2.96 -8.63 -7.12
N LEU A 48 -3.73 -8.42 -8.19
CA LEU A 48 -3.29 -7.56 -9.28
C LEU A 48 -3.24 -6.10 -8.82
N GLU A 49 -2.28 -5.37 -9.35
CA GLU A 49 -2.21 -3.91 -9.20
C GLU A 49 -3.44 -3.26 -9.85
N ASP A 50 -3.69 -2.02 -9.46
CA ASP A 50 -4.80 -1.23 -10.00
C ASP A 50 -6.19 -1.89 -9.87
N THR A 51 -6.28 -3.05 -9.20
CA THR A 51 -7.56 -3.71 -8.88
C THR A 51 -7.63 -4.11 -7.41
N LYS A 52 -8.82 -3.99 -6.82
CA LYS A 52 -9.09 -4.50 -5.45
C LYS A 52 -9.72 -5.89 -5.46
N HIS A 53 -9.97 -6.46 -6.66
CA HIS A 53 -10.90 -7.56 -6.83
C HIS A 53 -10.36 -8.71 -7.66
N TYR A 54 -9.13 -8.65 -8.18
CA TYR A 54 -8.52 -9.69 -8.99
C TYR A 54 -7.23 -10.21 -8.38
N TRP A 55 -7.04 -11.54 -8.47
CA TRP A 55 -5.82 -12.23 -8.04
C TRP A 55 -5.39 -13.22 -9.11
N ILE A 56 -4.09 -13.29 -9.35
CA ILE A 56 -3.45 -14.27 -10.25
C ILE A 56 -2.67 -15.29 -9.43
N SER A 57 -2.77 -16.57 -9.78
CA SER A 57 -1.98 -17.63 -9.17
C SER A 57 -0.72 -17.91 -9.98
N ASN A 58 0.34 -18.41 -9.32
CA ASN A 58 1.52 -18.92 -9.98
C ASN A 58 1.25 -20.19 -10.83
N TYR A 59 0.04 -20.73 -10.79
CA TYR A 59 -0.47 -21.78 -11.69
C TYR A 59 -1.28 -21.22 -12.87
N GLY A 60 -1.39 -19.91 -13.01
CA GLY A 60 -2.12 -19.25 -14.10
C GLY A 60 -3.63 -19.16 -13.88
N ARG A 61 -4.13 -19.31 -12.63
CA ARG A 61 -5.55 -19.11 -12.32
C ARG A 61 -5.82 -17.65 -12.04
N LEU A 62 -6.72 -17.03 -12.78
CA LEU A 62 -7.27 -15.70 -12.47
C LEU A 62 -8.59 -15.86 -11.73
N THR A 63 -8.71 -15.20 -10.60
CA THR A 63 -9.95 -15.12 -9.82
C THR A 63 -10.34 -13.72 -9.45
N ASN A 64 -11.61 -13.49 -9.18
CA ASN A 64 -12.13 -12.23 -8.64
C ASN A 64 -13.25 -12.49 -7.62
N ASN A 65 -13.54 -11.47 -6.79
CA ASN A 65 -14.63 -11.47 -5.82
C ASN A 65 -15.66 -10.37 -6.09
N MET A 66 -15.92 -10.08 -7.36
CA MET A 66 -16.86 -9.02 -7.79
C MET A 66 -18.34 -9.41 -7.64
N ARG A 67 -18.65 -10.68 -7.34
CA ARG A 67 -20.01 -11.16 -7.09
C ARG A 67 -20.63 -10.45 -5.89
N LYS A 68 -21.97 -10.34 -5.86
CA LYS A 68 -22.71 -9.68 -4.76
C LYS A 68 -22.46 -10.33 -3.39
N ASP A 69 -22.29 -11.63 -3.36
CA ASP A 69 -21.98 -12.43 -2.16
C ASP A 69 -20.49 -12.44 -1.79
N LYS A 70 -19.66 -11.72 -2.57
CA LYS A 70 -18.20 -11.69 -2.43
C LYS A 70 -17.51 -13.04 -2.59
N SER A 71 -18.18 -14.04 -3.15
CA SER A 71 -17.58 -15.33 -3.48
C SER A 71 -16.55 -15.18 -4.61
N PHE A 72 -15.50 -16.02 -4.56
CA PHE A 72 -14.47 -16.03 -5.60
C PHE A 72 -14.95 -16.79 -6.85
N PHE A 73 -14.69 -16.20 -8.00
CA PHE A 73 -14.99 -16.77 -9.30
C PHE A 73 -13.71 -16.93 -10.10
N PHE A 74 -13.42 -18.16 -10.54
CA PHE A 74 -12.27 -18.45 -11.38
C PHE A 74 -12.61 -18.32 -12.87
N HIS A 75 -11.74 -17.62 -13.59
CA HIS A 75 -11.83 -17.51 -15.04
C HIS A 75 -11.38 -18.83 -15.71
N LYS A 76 -11.84 -19.05 -16.93
CA LYS A 76 -11.42 -20.21 -17.71
C LYS A 76 -9.92 -20.13 -18.02
N MET A 77 -9.20 -21.22 -17.76
CA MET A 77 -7.73 -21.30 -17.90
C MET A 77 -7.26 -21.97 -19.17
N ASP A 78 -8.12 -22.80 -19.80
CA ASP A 78 -7.76 -23.65 -20.92
C ASP A 78 -8.63 -23.36 -22.13
N SER A 79 -8.00 -23.14 -23.28
CA SER A 79 -8.69 -22.94 -24.56
C SER A 79 -9.19 -24.23 -25.20
N GLY A 80 -8.77 -25.40 -24.67
CA GLY A 80 -8.97 -26.69 -25.29
C GLY A 80 -8.01 -26.99 -26.44
N ASN A 81 -7.08 -26.10 -26.76
CA ASN A 81 -6.06 -26.27 -27.78
C ASN A 81 -4.68 -25.85 -27.23
N PRO A 82 -3.69 -26.75 -27.10
CA PRO A 82 -2.39 -26.44 -26.53
C PRO A 82 -1.56 -25.42 -27.35
N LYS A 83 -1.94 -25.17 -28.60
CA LYS A 83 -1.31 -24.17 -29.46
C LYS A 83 -1.99 -22.80 -29.41
N ARG A 84 -3.03 -22.66 -28.58
CA ARG A 84 -3.81 -21.43 -28.48
C ARG A 84 -4.10 -21.12 -27.02
N GLY A 85 -3.48 -20.08 -26.50
CA GLY A 85 -3.76 -19.59 -25.16
C GLY A 85 -5.16 -19.01 -24.96
N VAL A 86 -5.47 -18.67 -23.72
CA VAL A 86 -6.69 -17.98 -23.31
C VAL A 86 -6.40 -16.49 -23.21
N HIS A 87 -7.39 -15.66 -23.57
CA HIS A 87 -7.35 -14.21 -23.37
C HIS A 87 -8.46 -13.80 -22.42
N TRP A 88 -8.15 -12.86 -21.54
CA TRP A 88 -9.06 -12.27 -20.57
C TRP A 88 -9.19 -10.78 -20.75
N THR A 89 -10.34 -10.26 -20.42
CA THR A 89 -10.53 -8.82 -20.19
C THR A 89 -10.70 -8.59 -18.70
N ILE A 90 -9.82 -7.82 -18.10
CA ILE A 90 -9.93 -7.38 -16.71
C ILE A 90 -10.36 -5.92 -16.66
N VAL A 91 -11.09 -5.56 -15.62
CA VAL A 91 -11.53 -4.18 -15.41
C VAL A 91 -10.65 -3.54 -14.35
N THR A 92 -9.89 -2.55 -14.76
CA THR A 92 -9.13 -1.66 -13.89
C THR A 92 -9.81 -0.29 -13.84
N TYR A 93 -9.29 0.63 -13.06
CA TYR A 93 -9.87 1.98 -12.95
C TYR A 93 -8.78 3.02 -13.14
N ASP A 94 -9.08 4.05 -13.92
CA ASP A 94 -8.20 5.21 -14.05
C ASP A 94 -8.23 6.09 -12.79
N ILE A 95 -7.37 7.11 -12.76
CA ILE A 95 -7.23 8.05 -11.64
C ILE A 95 -8.55 8.76 -11.30
N ASP A 96 -9.38 9.01 -12.30
CA ASP A 96 -10.71 9.62 -12.16
C ASP A 96 -11.83 8.63 -11.78
N GLY A 97 -11.49 7.33 -11.66
CA GLY A 97 -12.43 6.25 -11.35
C GLY A 97 -13.17 5.70 -12.57
N SER A 98 -12.79 6.09 -13.79
CA SER A 98 -13.37 5.55 -15.03
C SER A 98 -12.86 4.11 -15.26
N PRO A 99 -13.75 3.16 -15.65
CA PRO A 99 -13.32 1.80 -15.92
C PRO A 99 -12.48 1.70 -17.18
N ILE A 100 -11.35 0.99 -17.06
CA ILE A 100 -10.48 0.63 -18.18
C ILE A 100 -10.62 -0.88 -18.39
N HIS A 101 -10.79 -1.28 -19.65
CA HIS A 101 -10.83 -2.68 -20.03
C HIS A 101 -9.47 -3.08 -20.62
N ASP A 102 -8.71 -3.84 -19.85
CA ASP A 102 -7.39 -4.30 -20.24
C ASP A 102 -7.46 -5.75 -20.74
N GLU A 103 -6.99 -5.97 -21.96
CA GLU A 103 -6.81 -7.31 -22.50
C GLU A 103 -5.50 -7.91 -22.00
N THR A 104 -5.56 -9.13 -21.51
CA THR A 104 -4.42 -9.86 -20.98
C THR A 104 -4.57 -11.37 -21.19
N SER A 105 -3.57 -12.13 -20.80
CA SER A 105 -3.57 -13.60 -20.86
C SER A 105 -2.86 -14.18 -19.64
N PRO A 106 -3.10 -15.47 -19.31
CA PRO A 106 -2.50 -16.12 -18.16
C PRO A 106 -0.98 -15.99 -18.12
N GLU A 107 -0.30 -16.28 -19.23
CA GLU A 107 1.17 -16.23 -19.32
C GLU A 107 1.72 -14.81 -19.06
N ILE A 108 1.03 -13.77 -19.51
CA ILE A 108 1.44 -12.37 -19.27
C ILE A 108 1.36 -12.06 -17.78
N LEU A 109 0.23 -12.34 -17.15
CA LEU A 109 0.05 -12.06 -15.72
C LEU A 109 1.00 -12.90 -14.85
N VAL A 110 1.12 -14.21 -15.14
CA VAL A 110 2.04 -15.06 -14.39
C VAL A 110 3.48 -14.59 -14.55
N ALA A 111 3.92 -14.31 -15.77
CA ALA A 111 5.28 -13.84 -15.99
C ALA A 111 5.52 -12.48 -15.32
N GLU A 112 4.56 -11.58 -15.38
CA GLU A 112 4.66 -10.26 -14.75
C GLU A 112 4.76 -10.33 -13.23
N TYR A 113 4.01 -11.24 -12.58
CA TYR A 113 3.94 -11.31 -11.11
C TYR A 113 4.94 -12.29 -10.50
N PHE A 114 5.38 -13.32 -11.22
CA PHE A 114 6.19 -14.39 -10.63
C PHE A 114 7.59 -14.54 -11.22
N LEU A 115 7.87 -13.98 -12.40
CA LEU A 115 9.17 -14.11 -13.07
C LEU A 115 9.96 -12.82 -12.99
N MET A 116 11.22 -12.88 -12.59
CA MET A 116 12.15 -11.75 -12.69
C MET A 116 12.56 -11.49 -14.13
N ASN A 117 12.58 -10.24 -14.55
CA ASN A 117 12.94 -9.83 -15.91
C ASN A 117 13.94 -8.67 -15.93
N PRO A 118 15.16 -8.87 -15.37
CA PRO A 118 16.17 -7.80 -15.28
C PRO A 118 16.63 -7.28 -16.65
N LYS A 119 16.58 -8.13 -17.68
CA LYS A 119 16.93 -7.78 -19.06
C LYS A 119 15.81 -7.14 -19.85
N ARG A 120 14.62 -6.98 -19.26
CA ARG A 120 13.42 -6.40 -19.88
C ARG A 120 13.06 -7.05 -21.22
N HIS A 121 13.13 -8.38 -21.28
CA HIS A 121 12.67 -9.15 -22.45
C HIS A 121 11.16 -8.99 -22.63
N LYS A 122 10.73 -8.95 -23.90
CA LYS A 122 9.32 -8.67 -24.25
C LYS A 122 8.50 -9.91 -24.57
N ARG A 123 9.14 -11.06 -24.69
CA ARG A 123 8.49 -12.31 -25.07
C ARG A 123 8.53 -13.29 -23.92
N ILE A 124 7.50 -14.10 -23.84
CA ILE A 124 7.40 -15.23 -22.91
C ILE A 124 7.33 -16.49 -23.73
N TRP A 125 8.04 -17.51 -23.31
CA TRP A 125 8.04 -18.82 -23.93
C TRP A 125 7.58 -19.88 -22.93
N HIS A 126 6.69 -20.79 -23.38
CA HIS A 126 6.30 -21.99 -22.61
C HIS A 126 7.34 -23.08 -22.85
N ILE A 127 8.01 -23.55 -21.81
CA ILE A 127 9.11 -24.50 -21.91
C ILE A 127 8.64 -25.83 -22.52
N ASP A 128 7.43 -26.26 -22.18
CA ASP A 128 6.79 -27.47 -22.72
C ASP A 128 6.00 -27.24 -24.02
N GLU A 129 6.05 -26.02 -24.58
CA GLU A 129 5.32 -25.61 -25.77
C GLU A 129 3.79 -25.70 -25.68
N ASN A 130 3.23 -25.91 -24.48
CA ASN A 130 1.80 -25.94 -24.22
C ASN A 130 1.32 -24.59 -23.68
N MET A 131 0.66 -23.80 -24.50
CA MET A 131 0.16 -22.46 -24.14
C MET A 131 -0.93 -22.45 -23.07
N ASN A 132 -1.46 -23.62 -22.69
CA ASN A 132 -2.41 -23.74 -21.57
C ASN A 132 -1.71 -24.07 -20.25
N ASN A 133 -0.43 -24.45 -20.27
CA ASN A 133 0.35 -24.71 -19.06
C ASN A 133 1.07 -23.43 -18.59
N ASN A 134 0.33 -22.60 -17.86
CA ASN A 134 0.81 -21.32 -17.35
C ASN A 134 1.42 -21.43 -15.94
N TYR A 135 1.88 -22.60 -15.52
CA TYR A 135 2.65 -22.74 -14.30
C TYR A 135 3.94 -21.94 -14.39
N TYR A 136 4.23 -21.11 -13.39
CA TYR A 136 5.31 -20.11 -13.46
C TYR A 136 6.70 -20.71 -13.78
N LYS A 137 6.99 -21.96 -13.36
CA LYS A 137 8.26 -22.64 -13.70
C LYS A 137 8.28 -23.18 -15.13
N ASN A 138 7.14 -23.20 -15.81
CA ASN A 138 7.03 -23.53 -17.23
C ASN A 138 7.22 -22.30 -18.14
N LEU A 139 7.40 -21.11 -17.59
CA LEU A 139 7.52 -19.86 -18.34
C LEU A 139 8.94 -19.29 -18.22
N ILE A 140 9.45 -18.74 -19.33
CA ILE A 140 10.72 -18.06 -19.37
C ILE A 140 10.63 -16.79 -20.23
N TYR A 141 11.21 -15.70 -19.75
CA TYR A 141 11.38 -14.50 -20.55
C TYR A 141 12.48 -14.67 -21.59
N VAL A 142 12.20 -14.34 -22.86
CA VAL A 142 13.13 -14.45 -23.99
C VAL A 142 13.15 -13.17 -24.82
N SER A 143 14.28 -12.90 -25.45
CA SER A 143 14.40 -11.84 -26.46
C SER A 143 13.63 -12.21 -27.74
N ASN A 144 13.35 -11.22 -28.58
CA ASN A 144 12.72 -11.49 -29.88
C ASN A 144 13.52 -12.47 -30.74
N LYS A 145 14.86 -12.41 -30.69
CA LYS A 145 15.73 -13.31 -31.45
C LYS A 145 15.64 -14.75 -30.91
N GLU A 146 15.74 -14.92 -29.60
CA GLU A 146 15.59 -16.24 -28.95
C GLU A 146 14.22 -16.85 -29.24
N TYR A 147 13.14 -16.04 -29.13
CA TYR A 147 11.77 -16.47 -29.43
C TYR A 147 11.65 -17.05 -30.85
N GLU A 148 12.21 -16.37 -31.86
CA GLU A 148 12.16 -16.85 -33.25
C GLU A 148 13.00 -18.12 -33.46
N LEU A 149 14.12 -18.27 -32.76
CA LEU A 149 14.97 -19.47 -32.85
C LEU A 149 14.26 -20.67 -32.16
N LEU A 150 13.66 -20.46 -30.99
CA LEU A 150 12.87 -21.47 -30.28
C LEU A 150 11.66 -21.90 -31.13
N ARG A 151 10.89 -20.94 -31.65
CA ARG A 151 9.71 -21.22 -32.50
C ARG A 151 10.03 -22.00 -33.75
N LYS A 152 11.23 -21.84 -34.30
CA LYS A 152 11.70 -22.58 -35.48
C LYS A 152 12.44 -23.87 -35.09
N HIS A 153 12.48 -24.22 -33.81
CA HIS A 153 13.23 -25.38 -33.28
C HIS A 153 14.71 -25.41 -33.70
N VAL A 154 15.31 -24.21 -33.87
CA VAL A 154 16.75 -24.06 -34.16
C VAL A 154 17.58 -24.21 -32.87
N ILE A 155 17.01 -23.79 -31.75
CA ILE A 155 17.57 -23.98 -30.41
C ILE A 155 16.52 -24.49 -29.47
N THR A 156 16.93 -25.08 -28.37
CA THR A 156 16.10 -25.49 -27.22
C THR A 156 16.25 -24.48 -26.07
N VAL A 157 15.38 -24.53 -25.07
CA VAL A 157 15.47 -23.67 -23.87
C VAL A 157 16.78 -23.93 -23.11
N ALA A 158 17.27 -25.19 -23.07
CA ALA A 158 18.54 -25.54 -22.43
C ALA A 158 19.74 -24.83 -23.08
N GLU A 159 19.69 -24.63 -24.40
CA GLU A 159 20.76 -23.95 -25.17
C GLU A 159 20.75 -22.41 -24.95
N LEU A 160 19.79 -21.83 -24.26
CA LEU A 160 19.84 -20.43 -23.83
C LEU A 160 20.95 -20.18 -22.81
N GLY A 161 21.45 -21.22 -22.14
CA GLY A 161 22.57 -21.16 -21.20
C GLY A 161 22.27 -20.31 -19.94
N ARG A 162 21.00 -20.14 -19.60
CA ARG A 162 20.55 -19.40 -18.43
C ARG A 162 19.27 -19.98 -17.86
N GLU A 163 19.06 -19.80 -16.58
CA GLU A 163 17.85 -20.14 -15.87
C GLU A 163 16.93 -18.93 -15.73
N GLN A 164 15.64 -19.16 -15.55
CA GLN A 164 14.68 -18.12 -15.18
C GLN A 164 14.74 -17.91 -13.67
N GLU A 165 14.88 -16.67 -13.24
CA GLU A 165 14.77 -16.28 -11.85
C GLU A 165 13.31 -15.93 -11.51
N TYR A 166 12.91 -16.26 -10.29
CA TYR A 166 11.53 -16.11 -9.83
C TYR A 166 11.47 -15.21 -8.59
N TYR A 167 10.35 -14.48 -8.45
CA TYR A 167 10.06 -13.79 -7.21
C TYR A 167 9.73 -14.80 -6.10
N ASP A 168 10.40 -14.70 -4.98
CA ASP A 168 10.13 -15.56 -3.83
C ASP A 168 9.15 -14.88 -2.86
N TYR A 169 7.89 -15.20 -3.00
CA TYR A 169 6.84 -14.73 -2.10
C TYR A 169 6.92 -15.37 -0.69
N ASN A 170 7.69 -16.44 -0.50
CA ASN A 170 7.83 -17.07 0.80
C ASN A 170 8.88 -16.36 1.67
N THR A 171 9.94 -15.79 1.07
CA THR A 171 10.90 -14.96 1.81
C THR A 171 10.28 -13.63 2.24
N VAL A 172 9.25 -13.17 1.55
CA VAL A 172 8.51 -11.94 1.86
C VAL A 172 7.41 -12.22 2.88
N LYS A 173 6.84 -13.45 2.90
CA LYS A 173 5.91 -13.89 3.94
C LYS A 173 6.62 -13.93 5.28
N GLY A 174 6.37 -12.94 6.11
CA GLY A 174 6.84 -12.90 7.50
C GLY A 174 7.80 -11.78 7.85
N ASN A 175 8.22 -10.92 6.91
CA ASN A 175 8.89 -9.69 7.30
C ASN A 175 7.93 -8.49 7.16
N PRO A 176 7.28 -8.05 8.25
CA PRO A 176 6.34 -6.93 8.21
C PRO A 176 7.00 -5.63 7.72
N ALA A 177 8.33 -5.53 7.79
CA ALA A 177 9.07 -4.37 7.32
C ALA A 177 8.84 -4.09 5.83
N TYR A 178 8.81 -5.12 4.99
CA TYR A 178 8.63 -4.91 3.54
C TYR A 178 7.24 -4.40 3.19
N SER A 179 6.20 -4.91 3.85
CA SER A 179 4.84 -4.41 3.68
C SER A 179 4.72 -2.94 4.11
N ILE A 180 5.36 -2.58 5.22
CA ILE A 180 5.40 -1.20 5.73
C ILE A 180 6.19 -0.30 4.78
N TRP A 181 7.34 -0.75 4.28
CA TRP A 181 8.15 -0.01 3.30
C TRP A 181 7.35 0.29 2.03
N ASN A 182 6.66 -0.73 1.47
CA ASN A 182 5.79 -0.56 0.31
C ASN A 182 4.69 0.48 0.57
N GLY A 183 4.08 0.45 1.76
CA GLY A 183 3.08 1.43 2.17
C GLY A 183 3.65 2.85 2.27
N ILE A 184 4.89 3.01 2.75
CA ILE A 184 5.59 4.31 2.79
C ILE A 184 5.93 4.77 1.38
N TYR A 185 6.50 3.89 0.56
CA TYR A 185 6.84 4.18 -0.83
C TYR A 185 5.61 4.63 -1.63
N GLY A 186 4.47 3.92 -1.46
CA GLY A 186 3.20 4.29 -2.07
C GLY A 186 2.69 5.67 -1.64
N ARG A 187 2.85 6.03 -0.38
CA ARG A 187 2.48 7.37 0.12
C ARG A 187 3.37 8.48 -0.43
N CYS A 188 4.66 8.21 -0.63
CA CYS A 188 5.62 9.20 -1.13
C CYS A 188 5.58 9.36 -2.66
N TYR A 189 5.41 8.26 -3.39
CA TYR A 189 5.65 8.22 -4.84
C TYR A 189 4.49 7.64 -5.66
N GLY A 190 3.49 7.04 -5.02
CA GLY A 190 2.28 6.54 -5.69
C GLY A 190 1.35 7.68 -6.07
N GLY A 191 1.22 7.96 -7.36
CA GLY A 191 0.59 9.15 -7.94
C GLY A 191 -0.86 9.46 -7.55
N SER A 192 -1.55 8.61 -6.79
CA SER A 192 -2.91 8.85 -6.27
C SER A 192 -2.97 9.07 -4.75
N SER A 193 -1.90 8.80 -4.00
CA SER A 193 -1.99 8.81 -2.54
C SER A 193 -2.13 10.21 -1.95
N TYR A 194 -1.55 11.24 -2.57
CA TYR A 194 -1.73 12.63 -2.14
C TYR A 194 -3.11 13.21 -2.53
N ILE A 195 -3.75 12.69 -3.58
CA ILE A 195 -5.12 13.10 -3.95
C ILE A 195 -6.10 12.60 -2.88
N VAL A 196 -5.92 11.36 -2.42
CA VAL A 196 -6.77 10.73 -1.39
C VAL A 196 -6.41 11.22 0.01
N ASN A 197 -5.11 11.47 0.27
CA ASN A 197 -4.60 11.89 1.57
C ASN A 197 -3.59 13.06 1.42
N PRO A 198 -4.06 14.30 1.33
CA PRO A 198 -3.21 15.49 1.14
C PRO A 198 -2.11 15.68 2.21
N CYS A 199 -2.24 15.04 3.38
CA CYS A 199 -1.22 15.10 4.43
C CYS A 199 0.13 14.47 4.02
N TYR A 200 0.13 13.61 3.00
CA TYR A 200 1.37 13.01 2.45
C TYR A 200 1.97 13.82 1.30
N ASP A 201 1.33 14.94 0.91
CA ASP A 201 1.89 15.81 -0.12
C ASP A 201 3.27 16.32 0.28
N GLY A 202 4.25 16.17 -0.64
CA GLY A 202 5.65 16.46 -0.40
C GLY A 202 6.39 15.52 0.56
N SER A 203 5.80 14.39 0.99
CA SER A 203 6.53 13.38 1.75
C SER A 203 7.46 12.58 0.83
N TYR A 204 8.64 12.22 1.37
CA TYR A 204 9.65 11.46 0.65
C TYR A 204 10.43 10.54 1.59
N MET A 205 11.15 9.58 1.03
CA MET A 205 12.06 8.70 1.75
C MET A 205 13.49 9.20 1.58
N CYS A 206 14.34 9.01 2.58
CA CYS A 206 15.78 9.20 2.41
C CYS A 206 16.31 8.27 1.31
N ASP A 207 17.41 8.65 0.68
CA ASP A 207 17.97 7.90 -0.45
C ASP A 207 18.33 6.47 -0.08
N GLU A 208 18.79 6.23 1.14
CA GLU A 208 19.12 4.90 1.63
C GLU A 208 17.90 3.97 1.63
N TRP A 209 16.78 4.41 2.21
CA TRP A 209 15.57 3.59 2.28
C TRP A 209 14.83 3.52 0.94
N LYS A 210 14.93 4.57 0.13
CA LYS A 210 14.31 4.60 -1.20
C LYS A 210 14.93 3.58 -2.14
N ASN A 211 16.27 3.47 -2.12
CA ASN A 211 17.02 2.66 -3.05
C ASN A 211 17.27 1.22 -2.56
N ASP A 212 17.20 1.01 -1.24
CA ASP A 212 17.47 -0.28 -0.60
C ASP A 212 16.46 -0.57 0.52
N ARG A 213 15.46 -1.41 0.21
CA ARG A 213 14.45 -1.81 1.19
C ARG A 213 15.00 -2.68 2.32
N ASP A 214 16.14 -3.36 2.08
CA ASP A 214 16.76 -4.21 3.11
C ASP A 214 17.38 -3.34 4.21
N LYS A 215 17.86 -2.14 3.87
CA LYS A 215 18.28 -1.14 4.86
C LYS A 215 17.12 -0.67 5.74
N PHE A 216 15.94 -0.47 5.16
CA PHE A 216 14.75 -0.19 5.93
C PHE A 216 14.36 -1.38 6.82
N ALA A 217 14.42 -2.61 6.30
CA ALA A 217 14.10 -3.82 7.06
C ALA A 217 15.09 -4.04 8.22
N GLU A 218 16.37 -3.75 8.03
CA GLU A 218 17.39 -3.77 9.08
C GLU A 218 17.06 -2.75 10.18
N TRP A 219 16.76 -1.51 9.81
CA TRP A 219 16.32 -0.48 10.75
C TRP A 219 15.05 -0.89 11.50
N TYR A 220 14.04 -1.40 10.77
CA TYR A 220 12.79 -1.86 11.37
C TYR A 220 13.04 -2.96 12.41
N SER A 221 13.82 -3.96 12.06
CA SER A 221 14.13 -5.08 12.96
C SER A 221 14.93 -4.64 14.20
N THR A 222 15.84 -3.68 14.04
CA THR A 222 16.64 -3.13 15.14
C THR A 222 15.80 -2.31 16.12
N ASN A 223 14.76 -1.62 15.61
CA ASN A 223 13.90 -0.75 16.41
C ASN A 223 12.57 -1.42 16.82
N TYR A 224 12.34 -2.65 16.37
CA TYR A 224 11.12 -3.38 16.68
C TYR A 224 11.05 -3.75 18.17
N TYR A 225 9.88 -3.59 18.73
CA TYR A 225 9.53 -4.07 20.07
C TYR A 225 8.11 -4.64 20.06
N GLU A 226 7.88 -5.66 20.89
CA GLU A 226 6.58 -6.29 21.03
C GLU A 226 5.66 -5.43 21.92
N CYS A 227 4.44 -5.21 21.49
CA CYS A 227 3.45 -4.46 22.25
C CYS A 227 2.06 -5.10 22.11
N ASP A 228 1.73 -6.05 22.98
CA ASP A 228 0.42 -6.72 23.10
C ASP A 228 -0.13 -7.32 21.80
N GLY A 229 0.73 -7.80 20.90
CA GLY A 229 0.34 -8.31 19.59
C GLY A 229 -0.13 -7.24 18.61
N GLU A 230 0.05 -5.96 18.93
CA GLU A 230 -0.32 -4.88 18.01
C GLU A 230 0.61 -4.82 16.80
N ARG A 231 0.03 -4.46 15.66
CA ARG A 231 0.81 -4.11 14.48
C ARG A 231 1.58 -2.81 14.75
N MET A 232 2.86 -2.79 14.33
CA MET A 232 3.71 -1.61 14.44
C MET A 232 3.59 -0.74 13.20
N ALA A 233 3.38 0.54 13.38
CA ALA A 233 3.38 1.56 12.34
C ALA A 233 4.64 2.41 12.40
N VAL A 234 5.12 2.88 11.25
CA VAL A 234 6.21 3.88 11.18
C VAL A 234 5.61 5.27 11.22
N ASP A 235 5.96 6.01 12.25
CA ASP A 235 5.61 7.42 12.39
C ASP A 235 6.83 8.32 12.16
N LYS A 236 6.65 9.40 11.39
CA LYS A 236 7.69 10.39 11.04
C LYS A 236 7.49 11.74 11.72
N ASP A 237 6.34 11.94 12.36
CA ASP A 237 5.88 13.24 12.85
C ASP A 237 6.02 13.38 14.38
N LEU A 238 6.01 12.28 15.14
CA LEU A 238 6.08 12.31 16.61
C LEU A 238 7.39 12.92 17.11
N LEU A 239 8.52 12.44 16.59
CA LEU A 239 9.85 12.92 17.00
C LEU A 239 10.24 14.23 16.31
N CYS A 240 9.86 14.39 15.07
CA CYS A 240 10.19 15.55 14.23
C CYS A 240 8.92 16.14 13.62
N ARG A 241 8.23 16.97 14.38
CA ARG A 241 6.93 17.51 14.00
C ARG A 241 6.97 18.30 12.69
N GLY A 242 6.07 17.94 11.76
CA GLY A 242 5.99 18.55 10.43
C GLY A 242 7.03 18.01 9.44
N ASN A 243 7.76 16.99 9.85
CA ASN A 243 8.72 16.32 9.00
C ASN A 243 8.05 15.68 7.78
N LYS A 244 8.71 15.79 6.63
CA LYS A 244 8.26 15.18 5.37
C LYS A 244 9.09 13.95 4.97
N GLU A 245 10.22 13.75 5.61
CA GLU A 245 11.16 12.70 5.28
C GLU A 245 10.97 11.45 6.14
N TYR A 246 10.89 10.31 5.49
CA TYR A 246 11.04 9.01 6.16
C TYR A 246 12.52 8.63 6.17
N ALA A 247 13.14 8.68 7.35
CA ALA A 247 14.55 8.38 7.57
C ALA A 247 14.78 7.75 8.94
N SER A 248 15.90 7.06 9.10
CA SER A 248 16.23 6.30 10.32
C SER A 248 16.36 7.14 11.59
N ASP A 249 16.77 8.40 11.44
CA ASP A 249 16.96 9.39 12.52
C ASP A 249 15.71 10.22 12.82
N LYS A 250 14.66 10.12 11.99
CA LYS A 250 13.44 10.93 12.09
C LYS A 250 12.18 10.12 12.39
N CYS A 251 12.23 8.83 12.14
CA CYS A 251 11.10 7.93 12.32
C CYS A 251 11.21 7.11 13.62
N CYS A 252 10.05 6.69 14.11
CA CYS A 252 9.95 5.71 15.18
C CYS A 252 8.86 4.68 14.87
N LEU A 253 8.89 3.54 15.58
CA LEU A 253 7.84 2.54 15.51
C LEU A 253 6.83 2.81 16.62
N LEU A 254 5.54 2.80 16.27
CA LEU A 254 4.45 2.97 17.21
C LEU A 254 3.44 1.84 17.08
N PRO A 255 2.86 1.34 18.19
CA PRO A 255 1.66 0.52 18.13
C PRO A 255 0.54 1.24 17.35
N GLU A 256 -0.21 0.50 16.54
CA GLU A 256 -1.27 1.06 15.67
C GLU A 256 -2.29 1.90 16.46
N THR A 257 -2.61 1.49 17.69
CA THR A 257 -3.48 2.22 18.60
C THR A 257 -2.96 3.62 18.90
N ILE A 258 -1.66 3.77 19.19
CA ILE A 258 -1.02 5.07 19.45
C ILE A 258 -0.94 5.89 18.16
N ASN A 259 -0.51 5.26 17.07
CA ASN A 259 -0.40 5.91 15.77
C ASN A 259 -1.75 6.48 15.30
N SER A 260 -2.83 5.72 15.49
CA SER A 260 -4.19 6.17 15.16
C SER A 260 -4.66 7.34 16.03
N ALA A 261 -4.30 7.35 17.32
CA ALA A 261 -4.60 8.48 18.22
C ALA A 261 -3.90 9.76 17.75
N LEU A 262 -2.63 9.68 17.36
CA LEU A 262 -1.86 10.81 16.82
C LEU A 262 -2.39 11.27 15.47
N ALA A 263 -2.64 10.34 14.53
CA ALA A 263 -3.17 10.68 13.21
C ALA A 263 -4.51 11.43 13.28
N SER A 264 -5.36 11.09 14.23
CA SER A 264 -6.63 11.80 14.44
C SER A 264 -6.46 13.21 15.04
N ALA A 265 -5.32 13.51 15.66
CA ALA A 265 -4.99 14.83 16.21
C ALA A 265 -4.47 15.80 15.14
N THR A 266 -4.04 15.30 13.99
CA THR A 266 -3.47 16.10 12.89
C THR A 266 -4.36 16.20 11.66
N LYS A 267 -5.35 15.30 11.53
CA LYS A 267 -6.25 15.29 10.37
C LYS A 267 -7.30 16.38 10.47
N ARG A 268 -7.20 17.37 9.59
CA ARG A 268 -8.37 18.15 9.21
C ARG A 268 -9.33 17.23 8.46
N ARG A 269 -10.57 17.10 8.93
CA ARG A 269 -11.60 16.51 8.09
C ARG A 269 -11.88 17.50 6.96
N ASN A 270 -11.67 17.05 5.72
CA ASN A 270 -12.14 17.76 4.54
C ASN A 270 -13.67 17.83 4.59
N PHE A 271 -14.22 18.90 5.16
CA PHE A 271 -15.55 19.29 4.79
C PHE A 271 -15.49 19.73 3.33
N HIS A 272 -16.44 19.30 2.52
CA HIS A 272 -16.61 19.82 1.17
C HIS A 272 -16.52 21.35 1.25
N LYS A 273 -15.46 21.90 0.70
CA LYS A 273 -15.24 23.36 0.66
C LYS A 273 -16.34 23.94 -0.23
N SER A 274 -17.41 24.49 0.37
CA SER A 274 -18.13 25.53 -0.32
C SER A 274 -17.17 26.74 -0.41
N LYS A 275 -17.17 27.45 -1.53
CA LYS A 275 -16.22 28.55 -1.84
C LYS A 275 -16.17 29.69 -0.78
N ASN A 276 -16.96 29.61 0.29
CA ASN A 276 -17.12 30.65 1.32
C ASN A 276 -16.89 30.18 2.78
N GLU A 277 -16.29 29.01 3.03
CA GLU A 277 -16.15 28.54 4.41
C GLU A 277 -14.94 29.11 5.13
N LYS A 278 -15.22 29.71 6.29
CA LYS A 278 -14.23 30.11 7.28
C LYS A 278 -13.48 28.87 7.77
N THR A 279 -12.16 28.97 7.80
CA THR A 279 -11.28 27.91 8.29
C THR A 279 -11.24 27.96 9.82
N TYR A 280 -11.80 26.93 10.49
CA TYR A 280 -11.74 26.78 11.95
C TYR A 280 -10.55 25.92 12.36
N PRO A 281 -10.07 26.05 13.61
CA PRO A 281 -9.08 25.14 14.17
C PRO A 281 -9.50 23.67 14.10
N ILE A 282 -8.52 22.76 14.16
CA ILE A 282 -8.75 21.31 14.21
C ILE A 282 -9.78 20.98 15.32
N GLY A 283 -10.73 20.10 15.01
CA GLY A 283 -11.75 19.61 15.95
C GLY A 283 -12.87 20.60 16.23
N VAL A 284 -12.81 21.82 15.72
CA VAL A 284 -13.81 22.88 15.92
C VAL A 284 -14.78 22.93 14.74
N ALA A 285 -16.05 23.15 15.04
CA ALA A 285 -17.10 23.44 14.07
C ALA A 285 -18.03 24.55 14.59
N TYR A 286 -18.77 25.15 13.65
CA TYR A 286 -19.75 26.19 13.98
C TYR A 286 -21.17 25.68 13.80
N ASN A 287 -22.04 26.00 14.75
CA ASN A 287 -23.45 25.69 14.69
C ASN A 287 -24.24 26.98 14.43
N SER A 288 -24.76 27.13 13.22
CA SER A 288 -25.48 28.33 12.78
C SER A 288 -26.84 28.54 13.50
N THR A 289 -27.47 27.45 13.94
CA THR A 289 -28.75 27.54 14.66
C THR A 289 -28.60 28.11 16.08
N LYS A 290 -27.46 27.78 16.71
CA LYS A 290 -27.13 28.23 18.07
C LYS A 290 -26.26 29.47 18.09
N ASP A 291 -25.74 29.87 16.94
CA ASP A 291 -24.73 30.93 16.80
C ASP A 291 -23.51 30.71 17.73
N LYS A 292 -23.02 29.45 17.76
CA LYS A 292 -21.95 29.02 18.68
C LYS A 292 -20.94 28.10 17.98
N TYR A 293 -19.71 28.12 18.47
CA TYR A 293 -18.69 27.16 18.15
C TYR A 293 -18.75 25.95 19.09
N TYR A 294 -18.31 24.80 18.61
CA TYR A 294 -18.26 23.60 19.44
C TYR A 294 -17.07 22.72 19.04
N ALA A 295 -16.51 22.03 20.01
CA ALA A 295 -15.53 20.98 19.81
C ALA A 295 -16.23 19.63 19.71
N ARG A 296 -15.72 18.76 18.83
CA ARG A 296 -16.17 17.38 18.70
C ARG A 296 -14.98 16.43 18.62
N ILE A 297 -15.10 15.31 19.30
CA ILE A 297 -14.07 14.30 19.41
C ILE A 297 -14.66 12.90 19.37
N THR A 298 -13.89 11.94 18.92
CA THR A 298 -14.17 10.52 19.13
C THR A 298 -13.30 10.07 20.30
N PRO A 299 -13.87 9.78 21.47
CA PRO A 299 -13.11 9.35 22.64
C PRO A 299 -12.37 8.02 22.35
N PHE A 300 -11.24 7.83 23.02
CA PHE A 300 -10.46 6.60 22.90
C PHE A 300 -11.30 5.35 23.21
N GLY A 301 -11.24 4.34 22.33
CA GLY A 301 -12.04 3.12 22.46
C GLY A 301 -13.52 3.25 22.08
N HIS A 302 -13.94 4.38 21.52
CA HIS A 302 -15.32 4.60 21.06
C HIS A 302 -15.40 4.85 19.55
N ASP A 303 -16.47 4.38 18.92
CA ASP A 303 -16.72 4.58 17.48
C ASP A 303 -17.51 5.86 17.18
N LYS A 304 -18.18 6.41 18.19
CA LYS A 304 -19.08 7.55 18.04
C LYS A 304 -18.43 8.85 18.46
N GLN A 305 -18.64 9.86 17.63
CA GLN A 305 -18.24 11.22 17.91
C GLN A 305 -19.17 11.85 18.95
N VAL A 306 -18.58 12.57 19.90
CA VAL A 306 -19.32 13.39 20.88
C VAL A 306 -19.02 14.87 20.67
N ILE A 307 -20.04 15.70 20.92
CA ILE A 307 -19.91 17.15 21.02
C ILE A 307 -19.59 17.45 22.47
N LEU A 308 -18.54 18.22 22.73
CA LEU A 308 -18.18 18.69 24.06
C LEU A 308 -19.12 19.85 24.46
N HIS A 309 -18.66 21.06 24.54
CA HIS A 309 -19.50 22.21 24.86
C HIS A 309 -19.67 23.17 23.67
N TYR A 310 -20.62 24.12 23.81
CA TYR A 310 -20.84 25.23 22.89
C TYR A 310 -20.22 26.53 23.44
N TRP A 311 -19.34 27.15 22.66
CA TRP A 311 -18.54 28.29 23.01
C TRP A 311 -18.89 29.51 22.16
N ASN A 312 -18.51 30.73 22.63
CA ASN A 312 -18.74 31.96 21.89
C ASN A 312 -17.70 32.16 20.78
N THR A 313 -16.50 31.62 20.95
CA THR A 313 -15.39 31.76 20.02
C THR A 313 -14.85 30.40 19.58
N ALA A 314 -14.25 30.37 18.39
CA ALA A 314 -13.58 29.16 17.87
C ALA A 314 -12.34 28.81 18.70
N GLU A 315 -11.68 29.82 19.29
CA GLU A 315 -10.51 29.62 20.13
C GLU A 315 -10.87 28.91 21.44
N GLU A 316 -11.94 29.33 22.14
CA GLU A 316 -12.40 28.63 23.33
C GLU A 316 -12.76 27.17 23.05
N ALA A 317 -13.49 26.91 21.95
CA ALA A 317 -13.79 25.57 21.51
C ALA A 317 -12.53 24.75 21.17
N PHE A 318 -11.51 25.38 20.60
CA PHE A 318 -10.24 24.72 20.33
C PHE A 318 -9.47 24.38 21.60
N GLN A 319 -9.44 25.26 22.59
CA GLN A 319 -8.75 24.98 23.87
C GLN A 319 -9.37 23.75 24.55
N GLU A 320 -10.69 23.64 24.55
CA GLU A 320 -11.36 22.43 25.05
C GLU A 320 -11.00 21.18 24.24
N TYR A 321 -11.04 21.27 22.91
CA TYR A 321 -10.60 20.19 22.03
C TYR A 321 -9.17 19.76 22.31
N LYS A 322 -8.24 20.73 22.43
CA LYS A 322 -6.84 20.50 22.71
C LYS A 322 -6.65 19.70 24.00
N LEU A 323 -7.22 20.16 25.10
CA LEU A 323 -7.10 19.50 26.39
C LEU A 323 -7.61 18.06 26.35
N PHE A 324 -8.77 17.87 25.74
CA PHE A 324 -9.36 16.56 25.63
C PHE A 324 -8.54 15.64 24.72
N LYS A 325 -8.10 16.14 23.56
CA LYS A 325 -7.32 15.35 22.59
C LYS A 325 -5.92 14.97 23.11
N GLU A 326 -5.29 15.84 23.85
CA GLU A 326 -4.00 15.53 24.50
C GLU A 326 -4.17 14.45 25.58
N SER A 327 -5.28 14.45 26.32
CA SER A 327 -5.58 13.38 27.26
C SER A 327 -5.82 12.04 26.56
N GLU A 328 -6.49 12.05 25.40
CA GLU A 328 -6.73 10.88 24.56
C GLU A 328 -5.43 10.25 24.00
N ILE A 329 -4.39 11.07 23.76
CA ILE A 329 -3.07 10.59 23.35
C ILE A 329 -2.31 10.01 24.57
N ARG A 330 -2.47 10.64 25.75
CA ARG A 330 -1.80 10.18 26.98
C ARG A 330 -2.36 8.87 27.52
N ILE A 331 -3.65 8.59 27.32
CA ILE A 331 -4.27 7.34 27.80
C ILE A 331 -3.55 6.09 27.26
N PRO A 332 -3.40 5.88 25.91
CA PRO A 332 -2.65 4.75 25.41
C PRO A 332 -1.15 4.83 25.76
N ALA A 333 -0.55 6.03 25.82
CA ALA A 333 0.84 6.18 26.23
C ALA A 333 1.07 5.63 27.66
N VAL A 334 0.20 5.95 28.62
CA VAL A 334 0.27 5.44 30.00
C VAL A 334 -0.01 3.93 30.04
N ARG A 335 -0.98 3.46 29.26
CA ARG A 335 -1.33 2.04 29.17
C ARG A 335 -0.14 1.19 28.69
N TYR A 336 0.66 1.71 27.77
CA TYR A 336 1.80 1.00 27.19
C TYR A 336 3.15 1.44 27.75
N LYS A 337 3.18 2.20 28.85
CA LYS A 337 4.41 2.80 29.41
C LYS A 337 5.58 1.80 29.54
N ASP A 338 5.30 0.61 30.07
CA ASP A 338 6.32 -0.40 30.30
C ASP A 338 6.60 -1.30 29.07
N LYS A 339 5.97 -1.00 27.93
CA LYS A 339 6.02 -1.78 26.69
C LYS A 339 6.57 -0.99 25.50
N ILE A 340 6.66 0.32 25.63
CA ILE A 340 7.21 1.22 24.61
C ILE A 340 8.51 1.84 25.11
N PRO A 341 9.46 2.19 24.22
CA PRO A 341 10.68 2.86 24.60
C PRO A 341 10.44 4.17 25.35
N ASP A 342 11.28 4.48 26.34
CA ASP A 342 11.13 5.68 27.18
C ASP A 342 11.07 6.98 26.37
N TYR A 343 11.87 7.11 25.31
CA TYR A 343 11.89 8.30 24.48
C TYR A 343 10.56 8.52 23.71
N ILE A 344 9.87 7.44 23.34
CA ILE A 344 8.54 7.49 22.74
C ILE A 344 7.52 7.90 23.78
N PHE A 345 7.57 7.29 24.97
CA PHE A 345 6.68 7.65 26.06
C PHE A 345 6.80 9.14 26.43
N GLU A 346 8.01 9.64 26.56
CA GLU A 346 8.26 11.06 26.82
C GLU A 346 7.74 11.98 25.73
N ALA A 347 7.94 11.62 24.45
CA ALA A 347 7.44 12.37 23.32
C ALA A 347 5.89 12.44 23.33
N LEU A 348 5.22 11.33 23.64
CA LEU A 348 3.75 11.26 23.73
C LEU A 348 3.20 12.09 24.88
N VAL A 349 3.84 12.06 26.06
CA VAL A 349 3.43 12.85 27.23
C VAL A 349 3.58 14.34 26.98
N LYS A 350 4.64 14.72 26.25
CA LYS A 350 4.94 16.13 25.88
C LYS A 350 4.20 16.58 24.60
N TYR A 351 3.42 15.69 23.96
CA TYR A 351 2.74 16.00 22.71
C TYR A 351 1.71 17.12 22.88
N GLU A 352 1.80 18.14 22.04
CA GLU A 352 0.87 19.27 22.02
C GLU A 352 0.03 19.29 20.74
N VAL A 353 -1.29 19.40 20.90
CA VAL A 353 -2.20 19.64 19.78
C VAL A 353 -2.16 21.11 19.38
N ARG A 354 -1.97 21.40 18.08
CA ARG A 354 -1.94 22.76 17.53
C ARG A 354 -3.22 23.06 16.73
N PRO A 355 -3.64 24.34 16.66
CA PRO A 355 -4.91 24.70 16.00
C PRO A 355 -4.93 24.42 14.50
N TYR A 356 -3.75 24.37 13.87
CA TYR A 356 -3.60 24.15 12.43
C TYR A 356 -2.68 22.96 12.15
N SER A 357 -2.88 22.31 11.00
CA SER A 357 -1.99 21.22 10.57
C SER A 357 -0.55 21.73 10.45
N PRO A 358 0.46 20.94 10.85
CA PRO A 358 1.86 21.32 10.67
C PRO A 358 2.28 21.53 9.20
N HIS A 359 1.40 21.22 8.26
CA HIS A 359 1.62 21.34 6.81
C HIS A 359 0.96 22.57 6.18
N GLU A 360 0.43 23.50 6.98
CA GLU A 360 -0.21 24.75 6.54
C GLU A 360 0.63 26.00 6.80
N GLY A 361 1.96 25.85 6.89
CA GLY A 361 2.94 26.94 7.00
C GLY A 361 3.71 27.16 5.72
#